data_6aaab7c7612c75b48b78fbe8eb503c97
#
_entry.id   6aaab7c7612c75b48b78fbe8eb503c97
#
_cell.length_a   1.000
_cell.length_b   1.000
_cell.length_c   1.000
_cell.angle_alpha   90.00
_cell.angle_beta   90.00
_cell.angle_gamma   90.00
#
_symmetry.space_group_name_H-M   'P 1'
#
loop_
_entity.id
_entity.type
_entity.pdbx_description
1 polymer ?
#
loop_
_entity_poly.entity_id
_entity_poly.type
_entity_poly.pdbx_seq_one_letter_code
_entity_poly.pdbx_strand_id
1 'polypeptide(L)'
;MELKDIVSKFDLKGEVLEISPLGNGLINDTYKVHTAEGAPDYVLQKINNAVFTDIDLLQHNIEAVTGHIREKLEAAGEADIDRQVLKFIPAKETGKTYAEADGTFWRVSVFIPDAYTYETVTPEYSYLTGKAFGNFEAMLSDLQEPLGETIPNFHNMEFRMSQLIEAVENDKFCRIDDPEEGDGRHPIDNDPDQSAEG
;
A
#
# COMPACT_ATOMS: atom_id res chain seq x y z
N MET A 1 1.42 12.81 22.69
CA MET A 1 0.05 12.24 22.81
C MET A 1 0.18 10.74 22.90
N GLU A 2 -0.57 10.07 23.78
CA GLU A 2 -0.56 8.60 23.90
C GLU A 2 -1.39 7.97 22.77
N LEU A 3 -1.08 6.70 22.39
CA LEU A 3 -1.82 6.01 21.33
C LEU A 3 -3.30 5.86 21.64
N LYS A 4 -3.67 5.74 22.92
CA LYS A 4 -5.08 5.69 23.35
C LYS A 4 -5.83 6.97 23.04
N ASP A 5 -5.17 8.13 23.18
CA ASP A 5 -5.80 9.42 22.85
C ASP A 5 -6.07 9.53 21.35
N ILE A 6 -5.16 8.99 20.53
CA ILE A 6 -5.30 8.97 19.06
C ILE A 6 -6.46 8.05 18.68
N VAL A 7 -6.49 6.83 19.19
CA VAL A 7 -7.56 5.86 18.93
C VAL A 7 -8.93 6.41 19.33
N SER A 8 -9.01 7.18 20.41
CA SER A 8 -10.27 7.78 20.88
C SER A 8 -10.91 8.78 19.91
N LYS A 9 -10.14 9.29 18.95
CA LYS A 9 -10.63 10.19 17.88
C LYS A 9 -11.46 9.46 16.83
N PHE A 10 -11.43 8.12 16.78
CA PHE A 10 -12.13 7.32 15.78
C PHE A 10 -13.38 6.65 16.38
N ASP A 11 -14.37 6.38 15.53
CA ASP A 11 -15.63 5.76 15.95
C ASP A 11 -15.52 4.24 16.01
N LEU A 12 -14.72 3.74 16.97
CA LEU A 12 -14.51 2.32 17.16
C LEU A 12 -15.70 1.66 17.90
N LYS A 13 -15.95 0.40 17.58
CA LYS A 13 -16.85 -0.46 18.35
C LYS A 13 -16.03 -1.22 19.38
N GLY A 14 -16.59 -1.35 20.59
CA GLY A 14 -15.98 -2.06 21.71
C GLY A 14 -15.00 -1.22 22.52
N GLU A 15 -14.66 -1.73 23.69
CA GLU A 15 -13.65 -1.14 24.57
C GLU A 15 -12.26 -1.55 24.10
N VAL A 16 -11.34 -0.58 24.02
CA VAL A 16 -9.93 -0.84 23.69
C VAL A 16 -9.20 -1.39 24.89
N LEU A 17 -8.73 -2.63 24.78
CA LEU A 17 -8.01 -3.32 25.84
C LEU A 17 -6.50 -3.10 25.74
N GLU A 18 -5.93 -3.26 24.55
CA GLU A 18 -4.48 -3.20 24.30
C GLU A 18 -4.18 -2.58 22.95
N ILE A 19 -3.02 -1.89 22.85
CA ILE A 19 -2.46 -1.41 21.61
C ILE A 19 -1.01 -1.89 21.55
N SER A 20 -0.67 -2.71 20.55
CA SER A 20 0.65 -3.31 20.38
C SER A 20 1.20 -3.09 18.97
N PRO A 21 2.52 -3.02 18.77
CA PRO A 21 3.11 -2.92 17.43
C PRO A 21 2.67 -4.08 16.54
N LEU A 22 2.42 -3.81 15.25
CA LEU A 22 2.01 -4.79 14.25
C LEU A 22 2.92 -4.75 13.03
N GLY A 23 3.68 -5.84 12.83
CA GLY A 23 4.57 -6.00 11.68
C GLY A 23 5.82 -5.11 11.73
N ASN A 24 6.61 -5.15 10.65
CA ASN A 24 7.85 -4.40 10.46
C ASN A 24 7.74 -3.48 9.25
N GLY A 25 6.66 -2.67 9.19
CA GLY A 25 6.45 -1.73 8.08
C GLY A 25 7.61 -0.75 7.94
N LEU A 26 8.10 -0.57 6.70
CA LEU A 26 9.24 0.32 6.42
C LEU A 26 8.82 1.79 6.27
N ILE A 27 7.55 2.07 6.04
CA ILE A 27 7.07 3.42 5.74
C ILE A 27 6.21 3.97 6.87
N ASN A 28 5.20 3.21 7.30
CA ASN A 28 4.24 3.64 8.31
C ASN A 28 4.46 2.88 9.63
N ASP A 29 4.35 3.58 10.76
CA ASP A 29 4.24 2.90 12.06
C ASP A 29 2.85 2.27 12.19
N THR A 30 2.80 0.98 12.44
CA THR A 30 1.55 0.22 12.46
C THR A 30 1.35 -0.49 13.80
N TYR A 31 0.14 -0.43 14.31
CA TYR A 31 -0.26 -1.00 15.59
C TYR A 31 -1.53 -1.81 15.45
N LYS A 32 -1.63 -2.90 16.19
CA LYS A 32 -2.88 -3.63 16.42
C LYS A 32 -3.58 -3.04 17.64
N VAL A 33 -4.86 -2.72 17.49
CA VAL A 33 -5.75 -2.29 18.54
C VAL A 33 -6.65 -3.46 18.87
N HIS A 34 -6.43 -4.08 20.02
CA HIS A 34 -7.24 -5.17 20.52
C HIS A 34 -8.44 -4.63 21.30
N THR A 35 -9.63 -5.15 21.01
CA THR A 35 -10.88 -4.73 21.63
C THR A 35 -11.51 -5.86 22.46
N ALA A 36 -12.49 -5.51 23.28
CA ALA A 36 -13.24 -6.48 24.05
C ALA A 36 -14.01 -7.46 23.16
N GLU A 37 -14.26 -8.66 23.69
CA GLU A 37 -14.98 -9.73 23.01
C GLU A 37 -16.33 -9.25 22.42
N GLY A 38 -16.60 -9.65 21.19
CA GLY A 38 -17.80 -9.24 20.44
C GLY A 38 -17.63 -7.99 19.57
N ALA A 39 -16.47 -7.32 19.62
CA ALA A 39 -16.11 -6.23 18.73
C ALA A 39 -14.92 -6.63 17.84
N PRO A 40 -14.76 -6.03 16.63
CA PRO A 40 -13.61 -6.30 15.79
C PRO A 40 -12.36 -5.65 16.35
N ASP A 41 -11.20 -6.28 16.18
CA ASP A 41 -9.91 -5.61 16.34
C ASP A 41 -9.66 -4.62 15.19
N TYR A 42 -8.70 -3.71 15.40
CA TYR A 42 -8.39 -2.69 14.40
C TYR A 42 -6.87 -2.59 14.15
N VAL A 43 -6.54 -1.97 13.03
CA VAL A 43 -5.18 -1.54 12.68
C VAL A 43 -5.12 -0.03 12.76
N LEU A 44 -4.29 0.49 13.65
CA LEU A 44 -3.96 1.91 13.74
C LEU A 44 -2.63 2.15 12.99
N GLN A 45 -2.61 3.08 12.05
CA GLN A 45 -1.40 3.46 11.33
C GLN A 45 -1.11 4.95 11.48
N LYS A 46 0.14 5.25 11.83
CA LYS A 46 0.71 6.60 11.65
C LYS A 46 1.19 6.72 10.22
N ILE A 47 0.62 7.67 9.49
CA ILE A 47 0.97 7.92 8.09
C ILE A 47 2.29 8.70 8.06
N ASN A 48 3.25 8.23 7.29
CA ASN A 48 4.52 8.94 7.09
C ASN A 48 4.31 10.11 6.13
N ASN A 49 4.10 11.31 6.67
CA ASN A 49 3.87 12.52 5.90
C ASN A 49 5.12 13.10 5.22
N ALA A 50 6.31 12.52 5.49
CA ALA A 50 7.50 12.82 4.69
C ALA A 50 7.50 12.08 3.34
N VAL A 51 6.80 10.94 3.27
CA VAL A 51 6.61 10.16 2.04
C VAL A 51 5.33 10.57 1.33
N PHE A 52 4.22 10.63 2.08
CA PHE A 52 2.90 11.03 1.58
C PHE A 52 2.63 12.48 1.97
N THR A 53 3.01 13.41 1.10
CA THR A 53 2.94 14.85 1.40
C THR A 53 1.53 15.43 1.30
N ASP A 54 0.63 14.77 0.56
CA ASP A 54 -0.79 15.10 0.42
C ASP A 54 -1.64 13.98 1.03
N ILE A 55 -2.06 14.17 2.27
CA ILE A 55 -2.84 13.18 3.01
C ILE A 55 -4.28 13.10 2.50
N ASP A 56 -4.86 14.22 2.09
CA ASP A 56 -6.21 14.24 1.52
C ASP A 56 -6.24 13.45 0.21
N LEU A 57 -5.27 13.65 -0.67
CA LEU A 57 -5.15 12.88 -1.91
C LEU A 57 -4.93 11.38 -1.66
N LEU A 58 -4.05 11.04 -0.69
CA LEU A 58 -3.83 9.64 -0.31
C LEU A 58 -5.12 8.96 0.13
N GLN A 59 -5.88 9.60 1.00
CA GLN A 59 -7.12 9.03 1.53
C GLN A 59 -8.23 9.02 0.48
N HIS A 60 -8.32 10.04 -0.37
CA HIS A 60 -9.23 10.04 -1.53
C HIS A 60 -9.01 8.82 -2.43
N ASN A 61 -7.75 8.54 -2.81
CA ASN A 61 -7.44 7.36 -3.62
C ASN A 61 -7.85 6.05 -2.94
N ILE A 62 -7.58 5.93 -1.65
CA ILE A 62 -7.94 4.75 -0.86
C ILE A 62 -9.46 4.57 -0.80
N GLU A 63 -10.19 5.65 -0.53
CA GLU A 63 -11.66 5.63 -0.44
C GLU A 63 -12.29 5.29 -1.79
N ALA A 64 -11.82 5.91 -2.88
CA ALA A 64 -12.29 5.63 -4.22
C ALA A 64 -12.11 4.15 -4.60
N VAL A 65 -10.91 3.61 -4.39
CA VAL A 65 -10.59 2.21 -4.70
C VAL A 65 -11.36 1.24 -3.81
N THR A 66 -11.34 1.42 -2.49
CA THR A 66 -12.00 0.48 -1.58
C THR A 66 -13.52 0.55 -1.66
N GLY A 67 -14.08 1.74 -1.91
CA GLY A 67 -15.51 1.94 -2.15
C GLY A 67 -15.97 1.22 -3.41
N HIS A 68 -15.29 1.45 -4.54
CA HIS A 68 -15.61 0.81 -5.81
C HIS A 68 -15.56 -0.73 -5.74
N ILE A 69 -14.51 -1.28 -5.12
CA ILE A 69 -14.42 -2.73 -4.92
C ILE A 69 -15.56 -3.24 -4.04
N ARG A 70 -15.88 -2.55 -2.97
CA ARG A 70 -16.98 -2.93 -2.07
C ARG A 70 -18.32 -2.95 -2.79
N GLU A 71 -18.64 -1.93 -3.56
CA GLU A 71 -19.88 -1.86 -4.35
C GLU A 71 -19.99 -3.03 -5.33
N LYS A 72 -18.90 -3.41 -6.00
CA LYS A 72 -18.89 -4.57 -6.91
C LYS A 72 -19.11 -5.89 -6.19
N LEU A 73 -18.48 -6.08 -5.02
CA LEU A 73 -18.66 -7.29 -4.22
C LEU A 73 -20.09 -7.40 -3.68
N GLU A 74 -20.67 -6.29 -3.23
CA GLU A 74 -22.08 -6.21 -2.79
C GLU A 74 -23.04 -6.53 -3.93
N ALA A 75 -22.83 -5.93 -5.11
CA ALA A 75 -23.65 -6.19 -6.30
C ALA A 75 -23.54 -7.65 -6.78
N ALA A 76 -22.37 -8.29 -6.59
CA ALA A 76 -22.17 -9.72 -6.90
C ALA A 76 -22.77 -10.64 -5.84
N GLY A 77 -23.21 -10.13 -4.69
CA GLY A 77 -23.74 -10.93 -3.57
C GLY A 77 -22.66 -11.74 -2.84
N GLU A 78 -21.41 -11.25 -2.88
CA GLU A 78 -20.30 -11.92 -2.22
C GLU A 78 -20.47 -11.93 -0.69
N ALA A 79 -20.05 -13.03 -0.08
CA ALA A 79 -19.99 -13.15 1.37
C ALA A 79 -18.67 -12.58 1.92
N ASP A 80 -18.66 -12.24 3.20
CA ASP A 80 -17.46 -11.82 3.94
C ASP A 80 -16.67 -10.66 3.27
N ILE A 81 -17.37 -9.68 2.77
CA ILE A 81 -16.80 -8.52 2.05
C ILE A 81 -15.73 -7.81 2.89
N ASP A 82 -15.92 -7.71 4.23
CA ASP A 82 -14.95 -7.09 5.13
C ASP A 82 -13.61 -7.86 5.23
N ARG A 83 -13.52 -9.07 4.67
CA ARG A 83 -12.26 -9.80 4.48
C ARG A 83 -11.62 -9.60 3.09
N GLN A 84 -12.38 -9.10 2.13
CA GLN A 84 -11.95 -8.97 0.73
C GLN A 84 -11.50 -7.53 0.40
N VAL A 85 -12.01 -6.53 1.14
CA VAL A 85 -11.64 -5.13 0.96
C VAL A 85 -11.49 -4.43 2.30
N LEU A 86 -10.47 -3.57 2.42
CA LEU A 86 -10.23 -2.81 3.64
C LEU A 86 -11.41 -1.88 3.97
N LYS A 87 -11.69 -1.76 5.27
CA LYS A 87 -12.70 -0.86 5.80
C LYS A 87 -12.07 0.12 6.76
N PHE A 88 -12.04 1.38 6.35
CA PHE A 88 -11.52 2.46 7.18
C PHE A 88 -12.60 3.02 8.09
N ILE A 89 -12.18 3.45 9.29
CA ILE A 89 -13.08 4.01 10.31
C ILE A 89 -12.97 5.53 10.30
N PRO A 90 -14.08 6.26 10.20
CA PRO A 90 -14.05 7.70 10.19
C PRO A 90 -13.64 8.29 11.56
N ALA A 91 -12.97 9.42 11.52
CA ALA A 91 -12.71 10.24 12.68
C ALA A 91 -14.01 10.94 13.13
N LYS A 92 -14.30 10.92 14.44
CA LYS A 92 -15.55 11.44 15.04
C LYS A 92 -15.83 12.91 14.75
N GLU A 93 -14.79 13.74 14.76
CA GLU A 93 -14.95 15.19 14.61
C GLU A 93 -15.09 15.63 13.16
N THR A 94 -14.34 14.97 12.25
CA THR A 94 -14.24 15.42 10.85
C THR A 94 -15.01 14.54 9.87
N GLY A 95 -15.32 13.31 10.24
CA GLY A 95 -15.86 12.29 9.33
C GLY A 95 -14.86 11.78 8.28
N LYS A 96 -13.62 12.30 8.26
CA LYS A 96 -12.56 11.85 7.36
C LYS A 96 -12.03 10.48 7.82
N THR A 97 -11.49 9.69 6.91
CA THR A 97 -10.87 8.37 7.22
C THR A 97 -9.48 8.50 7.85
N TYR A 98 -9.10 9.71 8.25
CA TYR A 98 -7.90 9.98 9.04
C TYR A 98 -8.16 11.08 10.08
N ALA A 99 -7.28 11.16 11.08
CA ALA A 99 -7.26 12.21 12.08
C ALA A 99 -5.86 12.82 12.20
N GLU A 100 -5.80 14.13 12.43
CA GLU A 100 -4.57 14.82 12.76
C GLU A 100 -4.39 14.89 14.28
N ALA A 101 -3.15 14.70 14.72
CA ALA A 101 -2.74 14.82 16.12
C ALA A 101 -1.29 15.30 16.21
N ASP A 102 -1.06 16.49 16.77
CA ASP A 102 0.27 17.11 16.96
C ASP A 102 1.13 17.10 15.67
N GLY A 103 0.53 17.48 14.53
CA GLY A 103 1.22 17.51 13.22
C GLY A 103 1.51 16.12 12.62
N THR A 104 0.95 15.07 13.21
CA THR A 104 1.01 13.69 12.68
C THR A 104 -0.37 13.23 12.22
N PHE A 105 -0.41 12.38 11.22
CA PHE A 105 -1.65 11.88 10.63
C PHE A 105 -1.82 10.40 10.91
N TRP A 106 -3.04 10.03 11.29
CA TRP A 106 -3.37 8.69 11.72
C TRP A 106 -4.63 8.19 11.03
N ARG A 107 -4.67 6.91 10.71
CA ARG A 107 -5.86 6.24 10.18
C ARG A 107 -6.11 4.93 10.89
N VAL A 108 -7.36 4.49 10.88
CA VAL A 108 -7.76 3.22 11.46
C VAL A 108 -8.53 2.41 10.43
N SER A 109 -8.22 1.14 10.32
CA SER A 109 -8.99 0.16 9.55
C SER A 109 -9.38 -1.03 10.41
N VAL A 110 -10.41 -1.77 10.00
CA VAL A 110 -10.76 -3.03 10.64
C VAL A 110 -9.64 -4.05 10.41
N PHE A 111 -9.23 -4.74 11.47
CA PHE A 111 -8.23 -5.81 11.37
C PHE A 111 -8.85 -7.05 10.72
N ILE A 112 -8.17 -7.63 9.74
CA ILE A 112 -8.57 -8.88 9.10
C ILE A 112 -7.84 -10.02 9.80
N PRO A 113 -8.54 -10.86 10.60
CA PRO A 113 -7.91 -11.97 11.30
C PRO A 113 -7.49 -13.09 10.34
N ASP A 114 -6.65 -14.01 10.82
CA ASP A 114 -6.22 -15.21 10.11
C ASP A 114 -5.54 -14.91 8.75
N ALA A 115 -4.84 -13.76 8.67
CA ALA A 115 -3.97 -13.42 7.56
C ALA A 115 -2.52 -13.74 7.92
N TYR A 116 -1.80 -14.40 6.99
CA TYR A 116 -0.41 -14.81 7.17
C TYR A 116 0.47 -14.17 6.13
N THR A 117 1.66 -13.74 6.55
CA THR A 117 2.71 -13.23 5.66
C THR A 117 3.72 -14.32 5.39
N TYR A 118 4.02 -14.57 4.12
CA TYR A 118 5.04 -15.52 3.70
C TYR A 118 6.29 -14.76 3.25
N GLU A 119 7.44 -15.08 3.85
CA GLU A 119 8.72 -14.44 3.50
C GLU A 119 9.41 -15.14 2.30
N THR A 120 9.07 -16.42 2.07
CA THR A 120 9.67 -17.21 0.99
C THR A 120 8.72 -17.32 -0.18
N VAL A 121 9.22 -16.94 -1.35
CA VAL A 121 8.48 -17.06 -2.62
C VAL A 121 8.59 -18.50 -3.15
N THR A 122 7.45 -19.12 -3.44
CA THR A 122 7.35 -20.41 -4.13
C THR A 122 6.63 -20.21 -5.47
N PRO A 123 6.75 -21.16 -6.45
CA PRO A 123 5.98 -21.09 -7.69
C PRO A 123 4.47 -20.99 -7.45
N GLU A 124 3.94 -21.68 -6.44
CA GLU A 124 2.54 -21.63 -6.05
C GLU A 124 2.15 -20.24 -5.55
N TYR A 125 2.92 -19.65 -4.63
CA TYR A 125 2.65 -18.30 -4.11
C TYR A 125 2.82 -17.23 -5.19
N SER A 126 3.77 -17.39 -6.11
CA SER A 126 3.90 -16.49 -7.27
C SER A 126 2.65 -16.52 -8.15
N TYR A 127 2.12 -17.71 -8.43
CA TYR A 127 0.87 -17.86 -9.20
C TYR A 127 -0.32 -17.22 -8.47
N LEU A 128 -0.48 -17.50 -7.16
CA LEU A 128 -1.57 -16.94 -6.37
C LEU A 128 -1.49 -15.41 -6.28
N THR A 129 -0.28 -14.87 -6.12
CA THR A 129 -0.03 -13.42 -6.12
C THR A 129 -0.40 -12.80 -7.46
N GLY A 130 0.08 -13.37 -8.57
CA GLY A 130 -0.28 -12.89 -9.92
C GLY A 130 -1.79 -12.93 -10.18
N LYS A 131 -2.46 -14.00 -9.75
CA LYS A 131 -3.92 -14.11 -9.83
C LYS A 131 -4.63 -13.04 -9.00
N ALA A 132 -4.15 -12.76 -7.78
CA ALA A 132 -4.73 -11.75 -6.91
C ALA A 132 -4.58 -10.35 -7.51
N PHE A 133 -3.40 -10.00 -8.03
CA PHE A 133 -3.17 -8.72 -8.71
C PHE A 133 -4.01 -8.59 -9.98
N GLY A 134 -4.06 -9.60 -10.84
CA GLY A 134 -4.90 -9.58 -12.05
C GLY A 134 -6.39 -9.43 -11.72
N ASN A 135 -6.87 -10.04 -10.64
CA ASN A 135 -8.24 -9.85 -10.17
C ASN A 135 -8.47 -8.42 -9.66
N PHE A 136 -7.52 -7.87 -8.90
CA PHE A 136 -7.57 -6.49 -8.43
C PHE A 136 -7.62 -5.48 -9.58
N GLU A 137 -6.78 -5.63 -10.60
CA GLU A 137 -6.79 -4.82 -11.81
C GLU A 137 -8.13 -4.93 -12.57
N ALA A 138 -8.66 -6.15 -12.72
CA ALA A 138 -9.96 -6.39 -13.35
C ALA A 138 -11.10 -5.71 -12.59
N MET A 139 -11.06 -5.70 -11.26
CA MET A 139 -12.05 -5.02 -10.43
C MET A 139 -12.02 -3.49 -10.61
N LEU A 140 -10.85 -2.92 -10.89
CA LEU A 140 -10.66 -1.47 -11.06
C LEU A 140 -10.74 -0.99 -12.51
N SER A 141 -10.90 -1.89 -13.48
CA SER A 141 -10.85 -1.55 -14.90
C SER A 141 -11.92 -0.55 -15.37
N ASP A 142 -13.00 -0.41 -14.62
CA ASP A 142 -14.13 0.49 -14.86
C ASP A 142 -14.27 1.59 -13.79
N LEU A 143 -13.26 1.76 -12.92
CA LEU A 143 -13.23 2.87 -11.95
C LEU A 143 -13.22 4.20 -12.70
N GLN A 144 -14.26 5.03 -12.47
CA GLN A 144 -14.42 6.34 -13.14
C GLN A 144 -13.75 7.47 -12.34
N GLU A 145 -13.58 7.28 -11.05
CA GLU A 145 -12.97 8.29 -10.17
C GLU A 145 -11.50 8.46 -10.50
N PRO A 146 -11.04 9.70 -10.82
CA PRO A 146 -9.63 9.94 -11.12
C PRO A 146 -8.78 9.78 -9.85
N LEU A 147 -7.74 8.96 -9.95
CA LEU A 147 -6.75 8.81 -8.89
C LEU A 147 -5.56 9.73 -9.14
N GLY A 148 -5.03 10.33 -8.08
CA GLY A 148 -3.85 11.18 -8.14
C GLY A 148 -2.56 10.46 -7.74
N GLU A 149 -1.42 11.00 -8.16
CA GLU A 149 -0.10 10.49 -7.76
C GLU A 149 0.23 10.91 -6.32
N THR A 150 0.21 9.96 -5.39
CA THR A 150 0.55 10.21 -3.97
C THR A 150 2.05 10.29 -3.70
N ILE A 151 2.87 9.65 -4.54
CA ILE A 151 4.33 9.75 -4.57
C ILE A 151 4.72 10.05 -6.02
N PRO A 152 5.11 11.29 -6.34
CA PRO A 152 5.41 11.70 -7.72
C PRO A 152 6.46 10.81 -8.38
N ASN A 153 6.18 10.36 -9.60
CA ASN A 153 7.06 9.52 -10.42
C ASN A 153 7.47 8.17 -9.80
N PHE A 154 6.73 7.66 -8.80
CA PHE A 154 7.14 6.43 -8.09
C PHE A 154 7.25 5.22 -9.04
N HIS A 155 6.26 5.05 -9.93
CA HIS A 155 6.23 3.98 -10.94
C HIS A 155 6.38 4.50 -12.39
N ASN A 156 6.91 5.70 -12.57
CA ASN A 156 7.19 6.26 -13.89
C ASN A 156 8.45 5.60 -14.47
N MET A 157 8.28 4.64 -15.37
CA MET A 157 9.39 3.86 -15.95
C MET A 157 10.33 4.73 -16.80
N GLU A 158 9.82 5.73 -17.52
CA GLU A 158 10.64 6.66 -18.29
C GLU A 158 11.57 7.47 -17.37
N PHE A 159 11.00 7.97 -16.27
CA PHE A 159 11.78 8.69 -15.25
C PHE A 159 12.82 7.77 -14.59
N ARG A 160 12.48 6.52 -14.25
CA ARG A 160 13.43 5.56 -13.68
C ARG A 160 14.54 5.20 -14.63
N MET A 161 14.20 5.02 -15.91
CA MET A 161 15.20 4.76 -16.96
C MET A 161 16.14 5.94 -17.13
N SER A 162 15.65 7.19 -17.16
CA SER A 162 16.51 8.37 -17.23
C SER A 162 17.48 8.48 -16.07
N GLN A 163 17.02 8.16 -14.83
CA GLN A 163 17.89 8.12 -13.65
C GLN A 163 18.97 7.04 -13.76
N LEU A 164 18.65 5.87 -14.30
CA LEU A 164 19.60 4.79 -14.53
C LEU A 164 20.67 5.23 -15.56
N ILE A 165 20.24 5.77 -16.70
CA ILE A 165 21.16 6.26 -17.75
C ILE A 165 22.10 7.33 -17.18
N GLU A 166 21.56 8.32 -16.47
CA GLU A 166 22.38 9.36 -15.83
C GLU A 166 23.37 8.78 -14.82
N ALA A 167 22.97 7.78 -14.03
CA ALA A 167 23.86 7.12 -13.07
C ALA A 167 24.99 6.35 -13.78
N VAL A 168 24.70 5.68 -14.89
CA VAL A 168 25.69 4.97 -15.73
C VAL A 168 26.65 5.96 -16.39
N GLU A 169 26.14 7.03 -17.01
CA GLU A 169 26.96 8.03 -17.69
C GLU A 169 27.91 8.77 -16.73
N ASN A 170 27.44 9.06 -15.51
CA ASN A 170 28.24 9.74 -14.50
C ASN A 170 29.25 8.82 -13.79
N ASP A 171 29.00 7.51 -13.76
CA ASP A 171 29.81 6.47 -13.09
C ASP A 171 30.62 6.97 -11.88
N LYS A 172 29.95 7.67 -10.98
CA LYS A 172 30.55 8.40 -9.85
C LYS A 172 31.48 7.54 -8.98
N PHE A 173 31.30 6.23 -9.00
CA PHE A 173 32.04 5.26 -8.18
C PHE A 173 32.91 4.32 -9.02
N CYS A 174 33.05 4.56 -10.33
CA CYS A 174 33.84 3.75 -11.28
C CYS A 174 33.52 2.25 -11.18
N ARG A 175 32.23 1.90 -11.15
CA ARG A 175 31.76 0.52 -10.99
C ARG A 175 31.42 -0.17 -12.30
N ILE A 176 31.26 0.57 -13.38
CA ILE A 176 30.87 0.03 -14.69
C ILE A 176 31.97 -0.86 -15.26
N ASP A 177 33.23 -0.53 -14.99
CA ASP A 177 34.41 -1.24 -15.48
C ASP A 177 34.97 -2.27 -14.47
N ASP A 178 34.30 -2.52 -13.34
CA ASP A 178 34.76 -3.50 -12.33
C ASP A 178 34.27 -4.92 -12.70
N PRO A 179 35.17 -5.81 -13.24
CA PRO A 179 34.78 -7.16 -13.66
C PRO A 179 34.47 -8.11 -12.49
N GLU A 180 34.74 -7.74 -11.23
CA GLU A 180 34.50 -8.58 -10.06
C GLU A 180 33.10 -8.37 -9.46
N GLU A 181 32.40 -7.25 -9.71
CA GLU A 181 31.07 -6.97 -9.20
C GLU A 181 29.91 -7.15 -10.20
N GLY A 182 30.21 -7.37 -11.48
CA GLY A 182 29.20 -7.54 -12.53
C GLY A 182 29.25 -8.90 -13.22
N ASP A 183 28.11 -9.49 -13.48
CA ASP A 183 27.97 -10.73 -14.29
C ASP A 183 28.28 -10.51 -15.80
N GLY A 184 28.93 -9.41 -16.15
CA GLY A 184 29.35 -9.11 -17.53
C GLY A 184 28.22 -8.75 -18.49
N ARG A 185 27.01 -8.50 -18.00
CA ARG A 185 25.91 -8.02 -18.83
C ARG A 185 25.79 -6.52 -18.76
N HIS A 186 26.13 -5.83 -19.85
CA HIS A 186 25.84 -4.42 -20.03
C HIS A 186 24.32 -4.21 -20.00
N PRO A 187 23.77 -3.30 -19.18
CA PRO A 187 22.31 -3.09 -19.09
C PRO A 187 21.67 -2.51 -20.35
N ILE A 188 22.46 -2.17 -21.37
CA ILE A 188 22.00 -1.36 -22.54
C ILE A 188 22.13 -2.10 -23.88
N ASP A 189 22.43 -3.39 -23.90
CA ASP A 189 22.34 -4.19 -25.15
C ASP A 189 20.89 -4.58 -25.46
N ASN A 190 20.00 -3.60 -25.48
CA ASN A 190 18.73 -3.70 -26.17
C ASN A 190 18.94 -3.23 -27.61
N ASP A 191 19.46 -4.11 -28.46
CA ASP A 191 19.37 -3.95 -29.90
C ASP A 191 17.89 -4.04 -30.32
N PRO A 192 17.26 -2.97 -30.80
CA PRO A 192 15.85 -3.00 -31.20
C PRO A 192 15.61 -3.76 -32.51
N ASP A 193 16.63 -4.38 -33.12
CA ASP A 193 16.54 -4.97 -34.45
C ASP A 193 16.44 -6.52 -34.48
N GLN A 194 16.24 -7.19 -33.33
CA GLN A 194 16.06 -8.65 -33.30
C GLN A 194 14.60 -9.15 -33.31
N SER A 195 13.62 -8.31 -33.67
CA SER A 195 12.21 -8.75 -33.78
C SER A 195 11.70 -8.95 -35.22
N ALA A 196 12.59 -9.20 -36.20
CA ALA A 196 12.16 -9.51 -37.56
C ALA A 196 13.05 -10.62 -38.13
N GLU A 197 12.78 -11.90 -37.76
CA GLU A 197 12.94 -13.08 -38.63
C GLU A 197 12.65 -14.34 -37.82
N GLY A 198 11.56 -15.06 -38.19
CA GLY A 198 11.24 -16.42 -37.70
C GLY A 198 9.78 -16.65 -37.40
#